data_113978c3e42b46b76dd6c45a6ed37639
#
_entry.id   113978c3e42b46b76dd6c45a6ed37639
#
_cell.length_a   1.000
_cell.length_b   1.000
_cell.length_c   1.000
_cell.angle_alpha   90.00
_cell.angle_beta   90.00
_cell.angle_gamma   90.00
#
_symmetry.space_group_name_H-M   'P 1'
#
loop_
_entity.id
_entity.type
_entity.pdbx_description
1 polymer ?
#
loop_
_entity_poly.entity_id
_entity_poly.type
_entity_poly.pdbx_seq_one_letter_code
_entity_poly.pdbx_strand_id
1 'polypeptide(L)'
;QGAVLGAAGLRVAMADPKTAPYGAAAMQVMQQRGVWQGLQGRLIQGESIAQTYQFVASGNAPVGFVALSQVMRDGRLVDGSAWQVPAHLHQALRQDAVLLNPGQGQVAALAFLAYLRTEPARRVMRAVGYE
;
A
#
# COMPACT_ATOMS: atom_id res chain seq x y z
N GLN A 1 -6.96 14.99 9.48
CA GLN A 1 -6.72 13.73 8.77
C GLN A 1 -5.78 14.02 7.59
N GLY A 2 -4.57 13.41 7.60
CA GLY A 2 -3.50 13.75 6.65
C GLY A 2 -2.82 15.11 6.92
N ALA A 3 -3.25 15.88 7.89
CA ALA A 3 -2.66 17.17 8.25
C ALA A 3 -1.19 17.06 8.68
N VAL A 4 -0.78 15.89 9.21
CA VAL A 4 0.59 15.60 9.59
C VAL A 4 1.57 15.75 8.42
N LEU A 5 1.13 15.52 7.17
CA LEU A 5 1.98 15.66 5.99
C LEU A 5 2.45 17.12 5.76
N GLY A 6 1.72 18.11 6.26
CA GLY A 6 2.09 19.52 6.21
C GLY A 6 3.01 19.97 7.33
N ALA A 7 3.29 19.12 8.32
CA ALA A 7 4.12 19.50 9.47
C ALA A 7 5.55 19.82 9.04
N ALA A 8 6.10 20.94 9.55
CA ALA A 8 7.45 21.39 9.21
C ALA A 8 8.50 20.35 9.66
N GLY A 9 9.48 20.08 8.80
CA GLY A 9 10.58 19.17 9.10
C GLY A 9 10.26 17.68 9.11
N LEU A 10 8.99 17.28 8.93
CA LEU A 10 8.59 15.87 8.91
C LEU A 10 9.12 15.16 7.66
N ARG A 11 9.85 14.07 7.85
CA ARG A 11 10.27 13.17 6.76
C ARG A 11 9.17 12.13 6.52
N VAL A 12 8.87 11.86 5.25
CA VAL A 12 7.79 10.97 4.83
C VAL A 12 8.35 9.85 3.96
N ALA A 13 8.14 8.60 4.37
CA ALA A 13 8.49 7.45 3.53
C ALA A 13 7.40 7.19 2.48
N MET A 14 7.84 6.87 1.27
CA MET A 14 6.97 6.40 0.18
C MET A 14 7.75 5.48 -0.75
N ALA A 15 7.07 4.62 -1.48
CA ALA A 15 7.70 3.86 -2.55
C ALA A 15 7.99 4.77 -3.76
N ASP A 16 8.96 4.38 -4.59
CA ASP A 16 9.28 5.12 -5.81
C ASP A 16 8.05 5.13 -6.75
N PRO A 17 7.52 6.33 -7.09
CA PRO A 17 6.33 6.44 -7.93
C PRO A 17 6.54 5.97 -9.37
N LYS A 18 7.80 5.82 -9.83
CA LYS A 18 8.12 5.35 -11.17
C LYS A 18 8.08 3.83 -11.31
N THR A 19 8.34 3.11 -10.23
CA THR A 19 8.52 1.65 -10.23
C THR A 19 7.48 0.92 -9.39
N ALA A 20 6.83 1.60 -8.45
CA ALA A 20 5.89 0.99 -7.52
C ALA A 20 4.49 1.64 -7.59
N PRO A 21 3.42 0.86 -7.83
CA PRO A 21 2.05 1.40 -7.89
C PRO A 21 1.63 2.13 -6.62
N TYR A 22 2.04 1.66 -5.45
CA TYR A 22 1.80 2.34 -4.17
C TYR A 22 2.50 3.69 -4.09
N GLY A 23 3.68 3.84 -4.69
CA GLY A 23 4.38 5.11 -4.79
C GLY A 23 3.65 6.10 -5.69
N ALA A 24 3.14 5.66 -6.83
CA ALA A 24 2.33 6.48 -7.71
C ALA A 24 1.05 6.96 -7.01
N ALA A 25 0.36 6.09 -6.27
CA ALA A 25 -0.81 6.45 -5.48
C ALA A 25 -0.47 7.46 -4.37
N ALA A 26 0.63 7.27 -3.64
CA ALA A 26 1.08 8.20 -2.61
C ALA A 26 1.37 9.60 -3.20
N MET A 27 2.02 9.65 -4.36
CA MET A 27 2.25 10.92 -5.09
C MET A 27 0.94 11.60 -5.44
N GLN A 28 -0.04 10.87 -5.99
CA GLN A 28 -1.37 11.41 -6.32
C GLN A 28 -2.06 12.00 -5.09
N VAL A 29 -2.04 11.30 -3.96
CA VAL A 29 -2.61 11.78 -2.70
C VAL A 29 -1.95 13.10 -2.27
N MET A 30 -0.63 13.16 -2.28
CA MET A 30 0.11 14.37 -1.90
C MET A 30 -0.14 15.53 -2.86
N GLN A 31 -0.29 15.27 -4.16
CA GLN A 31 -0.65 16.27 -5.17
C GLN A 31 -2.06 16.81 -4.92
N GLN A 32 -3.04 15.93 -4.73
CA GLN A 32 -4.43 16.34 -4.46
C GLN A 32 -4.57 17.11 -3.14
N ARG A 33 -3.72 16.82 -2.17
CA ARG A 33 -3.65 17.56 -0.90
C ARG A 33 -2.82 18.85 -0.98
N GLY A 34 -2.20 19.15 -2.12
CA GLY A 34 -1.40 20.36 -2.32
C GLY A 34 -0.08 20.37 -1.55
N VAL A 35 0.39 19.22 -1.03
CA VAL A 35 1.60 19.13 -0.19
C VAL A 35 2.82 18.56 -0.93
N TRP A 36 2.64 18.05 -2.15
CA TRP A 36 3.69 17.38 -2.92
C TRP A 36 4.96 18.22 -3.07
N GLN A 37 4.83 19.48 -3.50
CA GLN A 37 5.98 20.35 -3.72
C GLN A 37 6.77 20.64 -2.43
N GLY A 38 6.05 20.87 -1.33
CA GLY A 38 6.66 21.13 -0.03
C GLY A 38 7.36 19.93 0.60
N LEU A 39 7.07 18.71 0.12
CA LEU A 39 7.66 17.47 0.63
C LEU A 39 8.87 16.97 -0.16
N GLN A 40 9.19 17.52 -1.34
CA GLN A 40 10.24 17.01 -2.23
C GLN A 40 11.60 16.77 -1.53
N GLY A 41 12.06 17.69 -0.71
CA GLY A 41 13.32 17.55 0.03
C GLY A 41 13.22 16.70 1.32
N ARG A 42 12.05 16.15 1.63
CA ARG A 42 11.75 15.40 2.87
C ARG A 42 11.23 13.99 2.63
N LEU A 43 11.21 13.56 1.36
CA LEU A 43 10.79 12.21 1.00
C LEU A 43 11.93 11.22 1.20
N ILE A 44 11.60 10.08 1.80
CA ILE A 44 12.45 8.89 1.86
C ILE A 44 11.83 7.88 0.91
N GLN A 45 12.49 7.63 -0.22
CA GLN A 45 11.98 6.72 -1.23
C GLN A 45 12.52 5.31 -1.04
N GLY A 46 11.61 4.35 -0.97
CA GLY A 46 11.91 2.93 -1.03
C GLY A 46 11.69 2.40 -2.46
N GLU A 47 12.49 1.45 -2.87
CA GLU A 47 12.34 0.77 -4.17
C GLU A 47 11.04 -0.06 -4.25
N SER A 48 10.49 -0.42 -3.10
CA SER A 48 9.25 -1.19 -2.97
C SER A 48 8.43 -0.74 -1.78
N ILE A 49 7.15 -1.15 -1.75
CA ILE A 49 6.27 -0.90 -0.60
C ILE A 49 6.76 -1.64 0.67
N ALA A 50 7.44 -2.78 0.51
CA ALA A 50 8.02 -3.51 1.63
C ALA A 50 9.18 -2.72 2.27
N GLN A 51 10.08 -2.17 1.47
CA GLN A 51 11.17 -1.32 1.96
C GLN A 51 10.64 -0.02 2.59
N THR A 52 9.62 0.57 1.99
CA THR A 52 8.95 1.76 2.56
C THR A 52 8.41 1.47 3.97
N TYR A 53 7.76 0.32 4.14
CA TYR A 53 7.28 -0.11 5.45
C TYR A 53 8.43 -0.28 6.46
N GLN A 54 9.57 -0.84 6.04
CA GLN A 54 10.74 -0.99 6.91
C GLN A 54 11.28 0.37 7.40
N PHE A 55 11.25 1.40 6.57
CA PHE A 55 11.67 2.74 7.01
C PHE A 55 10.77 3.29 8.12
N VAL A 56 9.47 3.02 8.06
CA VAL A 56 8.53 3.44 9.12
C VAL A 56 8.69 2.55 10.35
N ALA A 57 8.70 1.24 10.19
CA ALA A 57 8.79 0.29 11.29
C ALA A 57 10.09 0.39 12.10
N SER A 58 11.20 0.77 11.45
CA SER A 58 12.50 0.99 12.10
C SER A 58 12.67 2.39 12.72
N GLY A 59 11.68 3.29 12.54
CA GLY A 59 11.77 4.67 13.01
C GLY A 59 12.63 5.60 12.14
N ASN A 60 13.17 5.12 11.01
CA ASN A 60 13.92 5.96 10.06
C ASN A 60 13.04 7.02 9.39
N ALA A 61 11.75 6.77 9.30
CA ALA A 61 10.75 7.74 8.91
C ALA A 61 9.61 7.76 9.95
N PRO A 62 9.26 8.92 10.53
CA PRO A 62 8.20 9.00 11.52
C PRO A 62 6.80 8.74 10.95
N VAL A 63 6.63 8.92 9.63
CA VAL A 63 5.40 8.60 8.90
C VAL A 63 5.73 8.08 7.50
N GLY A 64 4.80 7.33 6.90
CA GLY A 64 4.95 6.87 5.51
C GLY A 64 3.63 6.40 4.91
N PHE A 65 3.63 6.33 3.58
CA PHE A 65 2.58 5.68 2.83
C PHE A 65 2.92 4.20 2.70
N VAL A 66 2.12 3.35 3.32
CA VAL A 66 2.29 1.89 3.35
C VAL A 66 1.03 1.21 2.84
N ALA A 67 1.12 -0.07 2.47
CA ALA A 67 -0.07 -0.83 2.10
C ALA A 67 -0.88 -1.17 3.37
N LEU A 68 -2.20 -1.08 3.26
CA LEU A 68 -3.10 -1.40 4.37
C LEU A 68 -2.85 -2.82 4.89
N SER A 69 -2.57 -3.76 3.98
CA SER A 69 -2.26 -5.16 4.30
C SER A 69 -0.96 -5.36 5.12
N GLN A 70 -0.08 -4.37 5.17
CA GLN A 70 1.14 -4.44 6.00
C GLN A 70 0.87 -4.10 7.46
N VAL A 71 -0.18 -3.34 7.74
CA VAL A 71 -0.50 -2.79 9.07
C VAL A 71 -1.82 -3.31 9.66
N MET A 72 -2.59 -4.07 8.88
CA MET A 72 -3.87 -4.65 9.32
C MET A 72 -3.73 -6.16 9.61
N ARG A 73 -4.37 -6.61 10.68
CA ARG A 73 -4.62 -8.03 10.99
C ARG A 73 -6.03 -8.14 11.55
N ASP A 74 -6.80 -9.07 11.02
CA ASP A 74 -8.18 -9.34 11.46
C ASP A 74 -9.06 -8.07 11.56
N GLY A 75 -8.92 -7.17 10.57
CA GLY A 75 -9.66 -5.92 10.52
C GLY A 75 -9.21 -4.85 11.52
N ARG A 76 -8.06 -5.03 12.18
CA ARG A 76 -7.52 -4.10 13.17
C ARG A 76 -6.11 -3.65 12.82
N LEU A 77 -5.78 -2.41 13.18
CA LEU A 77 -4.42 -1.91 13.10
C LEU A 77 -3.54 -2.64 14.13
N VAL A 78 -2.39 -3.16 13.68
CA VAL A 78 -1.50 -3.97 14.52
C VAL A 78 -0.71 -3.10 15.48
N ASP A 79 -0.24 -1.93 15.01
CA ASP A 79 0.59 -1.02 15.78
C ASP A 79 0.48 0.42 15.26
N GLY A 80 0.82 1.39 16.11
CA GLY A 80 0.86 2.81 15.76
C GLY A 80 -0.51 3.43 15.53
N SER A 81 -0.53 4.46 14.70
CA SER A 81 -1.73 5.14 14.24
C SER A 81 -1.71 5.29 12.72
N ALA A 82 -2.86 5.17 12.09
CA ALA A 82 -2.98 5.28 10.64
C ALA A 82 -4.17 6.16 10.23
N TRP A 83 -4.00 6.80 9.09
CA TRP A 83 -5.07 7.40 8.34
C TRP A 83 -5.29 6.57 7.08
N GLN A 84 -6.42 5.88 7.00
CA GLN A 84 -6.81 5.20 5.78
C GLN A 84 -7.12 6.23 4.70
N VAL A 85 -6.35 6.20 3.62
CA VAL A 85 -6.47 7.14 2.52
C VAL A 85 -7.79 6.89 1.78
N PRO A 86 -8.64 7.91 1.63
CA PRO A 86 -9.87 7.77 0.84
C PRO A 86 -9.59 7.42 -0.62
N ALA A 87 -10.36 6.46 -1.17
CA ALA A 87 -10.17 5.94 -2.52
C ALA A 87 -10.22 7.01 -3.63
N HIS A 88 -10.95 8.12 -3.42
CA HIS A 88 -11.04 9.21 -4.40
C HIS A 88 -9.75 10.06 -4.53
N LEU A 89 -8.77 9.87 -3.64
CA LEU A 89 -7.50 10.62 -3.66
C LEU A 89 -6.42 9.97 -4.53
N HIS A 90 -6.64 8.79 -5.05
CA HIS A 90 -5.70 8.09 -5.93
C HIS A 90 -6.43 7.13 -6.88
N GLN A 91 -5.74 6.68 -7.92
CA GLN A 91 -6.26 5.62 -8.77
C GLN A 91 -6.32 4.29 -8.01
N ALA A 92 -7.29 3.44 -8.37
CA ALA A 92 -7.44 2.13 -7.76
C ALA A 92 -6.18 1.27 -7.96
N LEU A 93 -5.68 0.71 -6.87
CA LEU A 93 -4.55 -0.22 -6.86
C LEU A 93 -5.07 -1.64 -7.08
N ARG A 94 -5.22 -2.03 -8.35
CA ARG A 94 -5.68 -3.37 -8.69
C ARG A 94 -4.61 -4.40 -8.40
N GLN A 95 -5.02 -5.54 -7.86
CA GLN A 95 -4.20 -6.71 -7.63
C GLN A 95 -4.76 -7.86 -8.48
N ASP A 96 -3.93 -8.38 -9.35
CA ASP A 96 -4.32 -9.43 -10.29
C ASP A 96 -3.50 -10.69 -10.06
N ALA A 97 -4.09 -11.85 -10.35
CA ALA A 97 -3.42 -13.13 -10.36
C ALA A 97 -3.45 -13.71 -11.77
N VAL A 98 -2.33 -14.29 -12.22
CA VAL A 98 -2.20 -14.88 -13.54
C VAL A 98 -1.63 -16.30 -13.44
N LEU A 99 -2.15 -17.21 -14.26
CA LEU A 99 -1.59 -18.53 -14.44
C LEU A 99 -0.45 -18.47 -15.46
N LEU A 100 0.75 -18.76 -15.00
CA LEU A 100 1.93 -18.85 -15.88
C LEU A 100 1.92 -20.14 -16.70
N ASN A 101 2.63 -20.15 -17.84
CA ASN A 101 2.71 -21.31 -18.74
C ASN A 101 3.05 -22.64 -18.03
N PRO A 102 4.00 -22.72 -17.07
CA PRO A 102 4.26 -23.97 -16.37
C PRO A 102 3.09 -24.51 -15.54
N GLY A 103 2.12 -23.63 -15.19
CA GLY A 103 0.91 -24.00 -14.47
C GLY A 103 -0.24 -24.43 -15.39
N GLN A 104 -0.13 -24.28 -16.71
CA GLN A 104 -1.16 -24.71 -17.66
C GLN A 104 -1.34 -26.23 -17.58
N GLY A 105 -2.59 -26.66 -17.43
CA GLY A 105 -2.93 -28.06 -17.24
C GLY A 105 -2.76 -28.60 -15.81
N GLN A 106 -2.19 -27.83 -14.89
CA GLN A 106 -2.09 -28.18 -13.48
C GLN A 106 -3.44 -27.97 -12.77
N VAL A 107 -4.11 -29.07 -12.43
CA VAL A 107 -5.44 -29.05 -11.79
C VAL A 107 -5.40 -28.23 -10.49
N ALA A 108 -4.35 -28.38 -9.68
CA ALA A 108 -4.22 -27.63 -8.43
C ALA A 108 -4.08 -26.11 -8.65
N ALA A 109 -3.34 -25.67 -9.67
CA ALA A 109 -3.18 -24.26 -9.99
C ALA A 109 -4.50 -23.63 -10.46
N LEU A 110 -5.24 -24.34 -11.30
CA LEU A 110 -6.57 -23.90 -11.76
C LEU A 110 -7.57 -23.85 -10.59
N ALA A 111 -7.56 -24.87 -9.73
CA ALA A 111 -8.42 -24.91 -8.54
C ALA A 111 -8.09 -23.76 -7.57
N PHE A 112 -6.81 -23.42 -7.39
CA PHE A 112 -6.40 -22.27 -6.56
C PHE A 112 -6.92 -20.95 -7.13
N LEU A 113 -6.78 -20.69 -8.44
CA LEU A 113 -7.31 -19.49 -9.05
C LEU A 113 -8.84 -19.40 -8.93
N ALA A 114 -9.53 -20.53 -9.04
CA ALA A 114 -10.98 -20.60 -8.81
C ALA A 114 -11.31 -20.31 -7.34
N TYR A 115 -10.53 -20.85 -6.39
CA TYR A 115 -10.69 -20.62 -4.96
C TYR A 115 -10.54 -19.13 -4.59
N LEU A 116 -9.62 -18.39 -5.19
CA LEU A 116 -9.43 -16.96 -4.93
C LEU A 116 -10.70 -16.11 -5.18
N ARG A 117 -11.61 -16.61 -6.01
CA ARG A 117 -12.91 -15.95 -6.31
C ARG A 117 -14.02 -16.31 -5.33
N THR A 118 -13.78 -17.25 -4.43
CA THR A 118 -14.79 -17.71 -3.45
C THR A 118 -14.91 -16.75 -2.27
N GLU A 119 -16.06 -16.80 -1.59
CA GLU A 119 -16.31 -15.97 -0.40
C GLU A 119 -15.33 -16.26 0.76
N PRO A 120 -14.92 -17.51 1.05
CA PRO A 120 -13.88 -17.76 2.04
C PRO A 120 -12.57 -17.04 1.74
N ALA A 121 -12.08 -17.07 0.48
CA ALA A 121 -10.88 -16.38 0.09
C ALA A 121 -11.03 -14.84 0.19
N ARG A 122 -12.14 -14.30 -0.29
CA ARG A 122 -12.45 -12.85 -0.18
C ARG A 122 -12.52 -12.38 1.27
N ARG A 123 -13.04 -13.20 2.17
CA ARG A 123 -13.06 -12.88 3.61
C ARG A 123 -11.65 -12.72 4.17
N VAL A 124 -10.72 -13.60 3.81
CA VAL A 124 -9.30 -13.48 4.21
C VAL A 124 -8.69 -12.22 3.62
N MET A 125 -8.93 -11.93 2.35
CA MET A 125 -8.41 -10.71 1.71
C MET A 125 -8.92 -9.45 2.42
N ARG A 126 -10.23 -9.36 2.70
CA ARG A 126 -10.81 -8.23 3.44
C ARG A 126 -10.23 -8.08 4.85
N ALA A 127 -9.96 -9.18 5.55
CA ALA A 127 -9.38 -9.14 6.90
C ALA A 127 -7.98 -8.50 6.95
N VAL A 128 -7.28 -8.46 5.82
CA VAL A 128 -5.98 -7.79 5.69
C VAL A 128 -6.05 -6.51 4.83
N GLY A 129 -7.25 -5.98 4.57
CA GLY A 129 -7.43 -4.66 3.97
C GLY A 129 -7.53 -4.62 2.45
N TYR A 130 -7.75 -5.75 1.77
CA TYR A 130 -8.14 -5.76 0.35
C TYR A 130 -9.66 -5.67 0.21
N GLU A 131 -10.14 -4.94 -0.82
CA GLU A 131 -11.56 -4.78 -1.16
C GLU A 131 -11.97 -5.62 -2.37
#